data_2c3dad36475d736f42aea4a588501c98
#
_entry.id   2c3dad36475d736f42aea4a588501c98
#
_cell.length_a   1.000
_cell.length_b   1.000
_cell.length_c   1.000
_cell.angle_alpha   90.00
_cell.angle_beta   90.00
_cell.angle_gamma   90.00
#
_symmetry.space_group_name_H-M   'P 1'
#
loop_
_entity.id
_entity.type
_entity.pdbx_description
1 polymer ?
#
loop_
_entity_poly.entity_id
_entity_poly.type
_entity_poly.pdbx_seq_one_letter_code
_entity_poly.pdbx_strand_id
1 'polypeptide(L)'
;MHKYLEYYVQDKRYESTTNEGQQARKMALEIVKRGFKPITEIWGTEVSLHHTDKYAGATDLVCLYKGRPVIVDFKQTNKPCQEHYSKVQDYYTQLAAYGEAHTSQYGPIEGGVILMCSRDLVFQSFEIFDDKYERYKEDWWKKYDHFIATSEQPPQESEQKDETSSSENEQSSHQQSPQ
;
A
#
# COMPACT_ATOMS: atom_id res chain seq x y z
N MET A 1 -9.25 6.57 10.26
CA MET A 1 -8.51 7.83 10.10
C MET A 1 -8.79 8.42 8.71
N HIS A 2 -8.56 7.69 7.62
CA HIS A 2 -8.79 8.16 6.23
C HIS A 2 -10.16 8.82 6.06
N LYS A 3 -11.23 8.17 6.47
CA LYS A 3 -12.58 8.73 6.36
C LYS A 3 -12.77 10.09 7.04
N TYR A 4 -12.07 10.37 8.14
CA TYR A 4 -12.09 11.70 8.76
C TYR A 4 -11.37 12.73 7.90
N LEU A 5 -10.24 12.36 7.28
CA LEU A 5 -9.47 13.24 6.40
C LEU A 5 -10.22 13.52 5.10
N GLU A 6 -10.80 12.48 4.48
CA GLU A 6 -11.66 12.59 3.31
C GLU A 6 -12.80 13.59 3.55
N TYR A 7 -13.56 13.39 4.64
CA TYR A 7 -14.69 14.27 4.98
C TYR A 7 -14.24 15.69 5.32
N TYR A 8 -13.09 15.83 5.98
CA TYR A 8 -12.51 17.14 6.26
C TYR A 8 -12.19 17.90 4.97
N VAL A 9 -11.56 17.24 3.99
CA VAL A 9 -11.25 17.84 2.68
C VAL A 9 -12.52 18.25 1.93
N GLN A 10 -13.59 17.46 2.05
CA GLN A 10 -14.89 17.72 1.41
C GLN A 10 -15.78 18.73 2.19
N ASP A 11 -15.25 19.35 3.25
CA ASP A 11 -16.02 20.22 4.17
C ASP A 11 -17.27 19.52 4.74
N LYS A 12 -17.18 18.22 4.98
CA LYS A 12 -18.24 17.39 5.54
C LYS A 12 -17.92 17.01 6.98
N ARG A 13 -18.98 16.74 7.75
CA ARG A 13 -18.80 16.20 9.11
C ARG A 13 -18.85 14.67 9.09
N TYR A 14 -17.93 14.08 9.83
CA TYR A 14 -17.92 12.66 10.13
C TYR A 14 -17.67 12.44 11.62
N GLU A 15 -18.54 11.68 12.27
CA GLU A 15 -18.44 11.37 13.69
C GLU A 15 -18.53 9.86 13.90
N SER A 16 -17.77 9.37 14.86
CA SER A 16 -17.85 7.98 15.32
C SER A 16 -17.94 7.97 16.83
N THR A 17 -18.81 7.14 17.36
CA THR A 17 -19.04 6.98 18.80
C THR A 17 -18.15 5.92 19.43
N THR A 18 -17.46 5.09 18.64
CA THR A 18 -16.56 4.06 19.13
C THR A 18 -15.22 4.64 19.62
N ASN A 19 -14.58 3.96 20.56
CA ASN A 19 -13.26 4.36 21.06
C ASN A 19 -12.21 4.40 19.95
N GLU A 20 -12.23 3.42 19.04
CA GLU A 20 -11.35 3.34 17.88
C GLU A 20 -11.60 4.51 16.92
N GLY A 21 -12.86 4.85 16.70
CA GLY A 21 -13.24 5.98 15.87
C GLY A 21 -12.79 7.33 16.47
N GLN A 22 -12.93 7.51 17.77
CA GLN A 22 -12.45 8.70 18.47
C GLN A 22 -10.92 8.80 18.41
N GLN A 23 -10.21 7.69 18.57
CA GLN A 23 -8.75 7.64 18.41
C GLN A 23 -8.34 8.00 16.98
N ALA A 24 -9.02 7.43 15.99
CA ALA A 24 -8.80 7.73 14.56
C ALA A 24 -9.03 9.22 14.25
N ARG A 25 -10.05 9.84 14.88
CA ARG A 25 -10.29 11.28 14.77
C ARG A 25 -9.14 12.11 15.33
N LYS A 26 -8.62 11.76 16.51
CA LYS A 26 -7.47 12.48 17.10
C LYS A 26 -6.25 12.42 16.17
N MET A 27 -5.96 11.25 15.60
CA MET A 27 -4.87 11.08 14.63
C MET A 27 -5.09 11.92 13.37
N ALA A 28 -6.31 11.93 12.82
CA ALA A 28 -6.66 12.76 11.67
C ALA A 28 -6.45 14.26 11.96
N LEU A 29 -6.86 14.74 13.13
CA LEU A 29 -6.66 16.14 13.54
C LEU A 29 -5.19 16.52 13.64
N GLU A 30 -4.30 15.62 14.09
CA GLU A 30 -2.85 15.89 14.09
C GLU A 30 -2.30 15.99 12.65
N ILE A 31 -2.78 15.17 11.74
CA ILE A 31 -2.42 15.26 10.31
C ILE A 31 -2.90 16.59 9.73
N VAL A 32 -4.15 16.98 9.94
CA VAL A 32 -4.70 18.28 9.48
C VAL A 32 -3.89 19.44 10.04
N LYS A 33 -3.67 19.45 11.34
CA LYS A 33 -2.96 20.54 12.03
C LYS A 33 -1.54 20.76 11.54
N ARG A 34 -0.84 19.69 11.17
CA ARG A 34 0.60 19.72 10.84
C ARG A 34 0.87 19.47 9.37
N GLY A 35 0.23 18.45 8.78
CA GLY A 35 0.50 17.97 7.43
C GLY A 35 -0.18 18.80 6.35
N PHE A 36 -1.30 19.48 6.66
CA PHE A 36 -2.00 20.27 5.64
C PHE A 36 -1.46 21.69 5.49
N LYS A 37 -0.61 22.15 6.40
CA LYS A 37 -0.04 23.51 6.31
C LYS A 37 0.69 23.83 5.00
N PRO A 38 1.47 22.89 4.41
CA PRO A 38 2.14 23.13 3.13
C PRO A 38 1.23 22.96 1.92
N ILE A 39 -0.02 22.52 2.09
CA ILE A 39 -0.97 22.31 1.00
C ILE A 39 -1.64 23.65 0.70
N THR A 40 -1.55 24.11 -0.55
CA THR A 40 -2.13 25.37 -1.00
C THR A 40 -3.37 25.18 -1.86
N GLU A 41 -3.49 24.06 -2.54
CA GLU A 41 -4.62 23.74 -3.39
C GLU A 41 -4.85 22.22 -3.38
N ILE A 42 -6.11 21.78 -3.29
CA ILE A 42 -6.51 20.39 -3.36
C ILE A 42 -7.24 20.16 -4.68
N TRP A 43 -6.77 19.20 -5.48
CA TRP A 43 -7.37 18.85 -6.76
C TRP A 43 -8.36 17.70 -6.66
N GLY A 44 -8.17 16.78 -5.71
CA GLY A 44 -9.08 15.68 -5.48
C GLY A 44 -8.75 14.85 -4.25
N THR A 45 -9.75 14.17 -3.73
CA THR A 45 -9.62 13.18 -2.65
C THR A 45 -10.25 11.87 -3.08
N GLU A 46 -9.70 10.73 -2.62
CA GLU A 46 -10.11 9.38 -3.03
C GLU A 46 -10.13 9.26 -4.58
N VAL A 47 -9.06 9.75 -5.22
CA VAL A 47 -8.99 9.82 -6.68
C VAL A 47 -8.67 8.45 -7.25
N SER A 48 -9.60 7.92 -8.06
CA SER A 48 -9.36 6.71 -8.83
C SER A 48 -8.43 7.01 -10.01
N LEU A 49 -7.34 6.26 -10.10
CA LEU A 49 -6.30 6.42 -11.10
C LEU A 49 -6.08 5.11 -11.86
N HIS A 50 -5.75 5.21 -13.13
CA HIS A 50 -5.29 4.06 -13.91
C HIS A 50 -4.17 4.47 -14.86
N HIS A 51 -3.24 3.59 -15.08
CA HIS A 51 -2.30 3.69 -16.19
C HIS A 51 -2.84 2.79 -17.31
N THR A 52 -2.98 3.32 -18.53
CA THR A 52 -3.64 2.66 -19.65
C THR A 52 -3.24 1.19 -19.78
N ASP A 53 -4.24 0.29 -19.67
CA ASP A 53 -4.12 -1.17 -19.82
C ASP A 53 -3.08 -1.87 -18.91
N LYS A 54 -2.57 -1.19 -17.89
CA LYS A 54 -1.52 -1.74 -17.03
C LYS A 54 -1.99 -1.99 -15.61
N TYR A 55 -2.40 -0.96 -14.91
CA TYR A 55 -2.84 -1.06 -13.52
C TYR A 55 -3.80 0.08 -13.15
N ALA A 56 -4.54 -0.12 -12.07
CA ALA A 56 -5.44 0.87 -11.49
C ALA A 56 -5.30 0.90 -9.98
N GLY A 57 -5.71 1.99 -9.36
CA GLY A 57 -5.73 2.16 -7.92
C GLY A 57 -6.44 3.44 -7.51
N ALA A 58 -6.37 3.77 -6.23
CA ALA A 58 -6.89 5.02 -5.71
C ALA A 58 -5.90 5.65 -4.76
N THR A 59 -5.78 6.98 -4.82
CA THR A 59 -4.95 7.75 -3.90
C THR A 59 -5.80 8.61 -2.99
N ASP A 60 -5.36 8.80 -1.75
CA ASP A 60 -6.11 9.57 -0.76
C ASP A 60 -6.27 11.03 -1.16
N LEU A 61 -5.22 11.66 -1.75
CA LEU A 61 -5.25 13.08 -2.09
C LEU A 61 -4.31 13.41 -3.26
N VAL A 62 -4.74 14.31 -4.14
CA VAL A 62 -3.91 14.97 -5.16
C VAL A 62 -3.97 16.48 -4.91
N CYS A 63 -2.81 17.14 -4.81
CA CYS A 63 -2.76 18.53 -4.37
C CYS A 63 -1.48 19.26 -4.81
N LEU A 64 -1.45 20.58 -4.59
CA LEU A 64 -0.22 21.36 -4.55
C LEU A 64 0.34 21.38 -3.13
N TYR A 65 1.50 20.77 -2.94
CA TYR A 65 2.25 20.71 -1.69
C TYR A 65 3.56 21.48 -1.84
N LYS A 66 3.75 22.53 -1.05
CA LYS A 66 4.89 23.46 -1.22
C LYS A 66 4.99 24.00 -2.66
N GLY A 67 3.84 24.21 -3.33
CA GLY A 67 3.76 24.71 -4.72
C GLY A 67 4.04 23.68 -5.81
N ARG A 68 4.19 22.40 -5.48
CA ARG A 68 4.46 21.31 -6.42
C ARG A 68 3.30 20.32 -6.49
N PRO A 69 2.92 19.82 -7.69
CA PRO A 69 1.93 18.76 -7.85
C PRO A 69 2.39 17.45 -7.21
N VAL A 70 1.62 16.90 -6.28
CA VAL A 70 1.99 15.68 -5.57
C VAL A 70 0.81 14.72 -5.40
N ILE A 71 1.14 13.44 -5.26
CA ILE A 71 0.30 12.43 -4.65
C ILE A 71 0.54 12.41 -3.14
N VAL A 72 -0.54 12.44 -2.36
CA VAL A 72 -0.46 12.30 -0.90
C VAL A 72 -1.18 11.04 -0.47
N ASP A 73 -0.56 10.32 0.45
CA ASP A 73 -1.13 9.12 1.03
C ASP A 73 -1.11 9.23 2.56
N PHE A 74 -2.24 8.92 3.19
CA PHE A 74 -2.39 8.98 4.63
C PHE A 74 -2.10 7.63 5.25
N LYS A 75 -1.26 7.58 6.26
CA LYS A 75 -0.92 6.34 6.95
C LYS A 75 -1.14 6.46 8.47
N GLN A 76 -1.61 5.36 9.04
CA GLN A 76 -1.67 5.22 10.49
C GLN A 76 -0.79 4.07 10.95
N THR A 77 -0.16 4.25 12.11
CA THR A 77 0.72 3.25 12.72
C THR A 77 0.48 3.13 14.21
N ASN A 78 0.97 2.05 14.80
CA ASN A 78 0.94 1.91 16.26
C ASN A 78 1.99 2.78 16.93
N LYS A 79 3.19 2.88 16.31
CA LYS A 79 4.32 3.68 16.79
C LYS A 79 4.95 4.45 15.63
N PRO A 80 5.68 5.52 15.89
CA PRO A 80 6.43 6.25 14.86
C PRO A 80 7.34 5.30 14.07
N CYS A 81 7.47 5.55 12.76
CA CYS A 81 8.32 4.79 11.85
C CYS A 81 9.61 5.53 11.57
N GLN A 82 10.65 4.77 11.21
CA GLN A 82 11.88 5.34 10.64
C GLN A 82 11.80 5.27 9.12
N GLU A 83 12.34 6.27 8.44
CA GLU A 83 12.23 6.40 6.98
C GLU A 83 12.83 5.21 6.22
N HIS A 84 13.90 4.61 6.73
CA HIS A 84 14.57 3.47 6.11
C HIS A 84 13.83 2.12 6.29
N TYR A 85 12.73 2.06 7.03
CA TYR A 85 11.96 0.82 7.14
C TYR A 85 11.36 0.44 5.79
N SER A 86 11.43 -0.86 5.45
CA SER A 86 10.91 -1.41 4.20
C SER A 86 9.48 -0.95 3.90
N LYS A 87 8.64 -0.90 4.93
CA LYS A 87 7.26 -0.43 4.80
C LYS A 87 7.14 1.00 4.29
N VAL A 88 8.02 1.92 4.71
CA VAL A 88 8.04 3.31 4.20
C VAL A 88 8.54 3.34 2.76
N GLN A 89 9.52 2.49 2.42
CA GLN A 89 10.03 2.35 1.06
C GLN A 89 8.94 1.80 0.11
N ASP A 90 8.11 0.85 0.57
CA ASP A 90 6.96 0.35 -0.20
C ASP A 90 5.91 1.44 -0.43
N TYR A 91 5.66 2.30 0.56
CA TYR A 91 4.77 3.46 0.38
C TYR A 91 5.32 4.45 -0.66
N TYR A 92 6.63 4.68 -0.70
CA TYR A 92 7.24 5.51 -1.74
C TYR A 92 7.04 4.92 -3.14
N THR A 93 7.19 3.60 -3.29
CA THR A 93 6.89 2.92 -4.56
C THR A 93 5.41 3.07 -4.94
N GLN A 94 4.49 2.98 -3.97
CA GLN A 94 3.06 3.20 -4.20
C GLN A 94 2.76 4.63 -4.67
N LEU A 95 3.37 5.64 -4.04
CA LEU A 95 3.23 7.04 -4.47
C LEU A 95 3.72 7.25 -5.91
N ALA A 96 4.84 6.63 -6.28
CA ALA A 96 5.37 6.70 -7.63
C ALA A 96 4.42 6.04 -8.65
N ALA A 97 3.88 4.86 -8.33
CA ALA A 97 2.87 4.19 -9.15
C ALA A 97 1.65 5.09 -9.41
N TYR A 98 1.11 5.69 -8.36
CA TYR A 98 -0.04 6.60 -8.50
C TYR A 98 0.32 7.88 -9.27
N GLY A 99 1.53 8.42 -9.09
CA GLY A 99 2.00 9.57 -9.85
C GLY A 99 2.13 9.29 -11.34
N GLU A 100 2.64 8.12 -11.74
CA GLU A 100 2.68 7.67 -13.13
C GLU A 100 1.27 7.49 -13.71
N ALA A 101 0.35 6.88 -12.96
CA ALA A 101 -1.04 6.74 -13.37
C ALA A 101 -1.74 8.10 -13.52
N HIS A 102 -1.53 9.04 -12.59
CA HIS A 102 -2.06 10.40 -12.70
C HIS A 102 -1.48 11.14 -13.92
N THR A 103 -0.17 11.04 -14.12
CA THR A 103 0.51 11.67 -15.24
C THR A 103 -0.04 11.20 -16.58
N SER A 104 -0.39 9.93 -16.70
CA SER A 104 -0.97 9.36 -17.92
C SER A 104 -2.39 9.86 -18.24
N GLN A 105 -3.13 10.40 -17.24
CA GLN A 105 -4.51 10.81 -17.39
C GLN A 105 -4.72 12.32 -17.33
N TYR A 106 -4.01 13.00 -16.44
CA TYR A 106 -4.34 14.38 -16.05
C TYR A 106 -3.18 15.35 -16.19
N GLY A 107 -1.94 14.89 -16.10
CA GLY A 107 -0.75 15.72 -16.16
C GLY A 107 0.29 15.37 -15.10
N PRO A 108 1.46 15.99 -15.15
CA PRO A 108 2.65 15.58 -14.41
C PRO A 108 2.46 15.73 -12.89
N ILE A 109 2.97 14.74 -12.16
CA ILE A 109 3.21 14.76 -10.72
C ILE A 109 4.72 14.87 -10.49
N GLU A 110 5.11 15.74 -9.58
CA GLU A 110 6.52 16.05 -9.29
C GLU A 110 7.04 15.39 -8.01
N GLY A 111 6.20 14.66 -7.30
CA GLY A 111 6.61 14.00 -6.06
C GLY A 111 5.49 13.29 -5.34
N GLY A 112 5.84 12.74 -4.19
CA GLY A 112 4.91 12.06 -3.31
C GLY A 112 5.14 12.39 -1.84
N VAL A 113 4.07 12.40 -1.06
CA VAL A 113 4.11 12.74 0.36
C VAL A 113 3.30 11.71 1.15
N ILE A 114 3.89 11.16 2.20
CA ILE A 114 3.20 10.36 3.20
C ILE A 114 2.94 11.25 4.41
N LEU A 115 1.68 11.42 4.78
CA LEU A 115 1.29 12.07 6.02
C LEU A 115 0.84 10.99 7.00
N MET A 116 1.64 10.75 8.02
CA MET A 116 1.48 9.64 8.94
C MET A 116 1.22 10.12 10.37
N CYS A 117 0.35 9.42 11.08
CA CYS A 117 0.17 9.61 12.51
C CYS A 117 0.15 8.28 13.25
N SER A 118 0.89 8.19 14.36
CA SER A 118 0.86 7.04 15.25
C SER A 118 -0.27 7.13 16.27
N ARG A 119 -0.59 5.99 16.92
CA ARG A 119 -1.59 5.96 18.01
C ARG A 119 -1.21 6.86 19.19
N ASP A 120 0.08 7.11 19.38
CA ASP A 120 0.61 8.04 20.39
C ASP A 120 0.51 9.51 19.95
N LEU A 121 -0.20 9.79 18.85
CA LEU A 121 -0.40 11.13 18.27
C LEU A 121 0.90 11.79 17.80
N VAL A 122 1.91 11.01 17.44
CA VAL A 122 3.12 11.50 16.80
C VAL A 122 2.90 11.61 15.31
N PHE A 123 2.90 12.84 14.80
CA PHE A 123 2.82 13.13 13.36
C PHE A 123 4.21 13.01 12.72
N GLN A 124 4.25 12.41 11.54
CA GLN A 124 5.43 12.31 10.68
C GLN A 124 5.05 12.63 9.25
N SER A 125 5.97 13.25 8.52
CA SER A 125 5.87 13.49 7.08
C SER A 125 7.10 12.90 6.39
N PHE A 126 6.88 12.11 5.35
CA PHE A 126 7.95 11.57 4.52
C PHE A 126 7.71 12.01 3.08
N GLU A 127 8.72 12.60 2.48
CA GLU A 127 8.61 13.28 1.19
C GLU A 127 9.61 12.68 0.20
N ILE A 128 9.15 12.49 -1.04
CA ILE A 128 10.01 12.12 -2.16
C ILE A 128 9.82 13.10 -3.32
N PHE A 129 10.91 13.71 -3.74
CA PHE A 129 10.97 14.67 -4.84
C PHE A 129 12.20 14.42 -5.68
N ASP A 130 12.25 15.02 -6.86
CA ASP A 130 13.41 15.06 -7.74
C ASP A 130 14.04 13.66 -7.98
N ASP A 131 15.34 13.49 -7.93
CA ASP A 131 16.03 12.22 -8.16
C ASP A 131 15.51 11.07 -7.29
N LYS A 132 15.09 11.39 -6.06
CA LYS A 132 14.51 10.37 -5.17
C LYS A 132 13.17 9.86 -5.72
N TYR A 133 12.33 10.75 -6.21
CA TYR A 133 11.04 10.39 -6.80
C TYR A 133 11.24 9.60 -8.10
N GLU A 134 12.14 10.07 -9.00
CA GLU A 134 12.45 9.37 -10.24
C GLU A 134 12.95 7.94 -10.00
N ARG A 135 13.81 7.72 -9.00
CA ARG A 135 14.26 6.38 -8.62
C ARG A 135 13.13 5.45 -8.22
N TYR A 136 12.13 5.93 -7.44
CA TYR A 136 10.97 5.11 -7.07
C TYR A 136 10.03 4.83 -8.26
N LYS A 137 9.98 5.70 -9.27
CA LYS A 137 9.29 5.43 -10.52
C LYS A 137 9.97 4.28 -11.28
N GLU A 138 11.31 4.32 -11.39
CA GLU A 138 12.08 3.23 -12.00
C GLU A 138 11.88 1.91 -11.24
N ASP A 139 11.91 1.94 -9.90
CA ASP A 139 11.72 0.76 -9.08
C ASP A 139 10.30 0.20 -9.18
N TRP A 140 9.30 1.05 -9.33
CA TRP A 140 7.92 0.63 -9.64
C TRP A 140 7.85 -0.10 -10.97
N TRP A 141 8.41 0.45 -12.05
CA TRP A 141 8.38 -0.18 -13.36
C TRP A 141 9.12 -1.51 -13.39
N LYS A 142 10.25 -1.65 -12.73
CA LYS A 142 10.96 -2.92 -12.56
C LYS A 142 10.09 -3.98 -11.86
N LYS A 143 9.37 -3.58 -10.79
CA LYS A 143 8.44 -4.48 -10.09
C LYS A 143 7.26 -4.88 -10.97
N TYR A 144 6.71 -3.95 -11.72
CA TYR A 144 5.63 -4.20 -12.66
C TYR A 144 6.05 -5.20 -13.76
N ASP A 145 7.18 -4.96 -14.42
CA ASP A 145 7.70 -5.84 -15.47
C ASP A 145 7.98 -7.25 -14.93
N HIS A 146 8.54 -7.35 -13.73
CA HIS A 146 8.75 -8.63 -13.06
C HIS A 146 7.43 -9.36 -12.78
N PHE A 147 6.42 -8.65 -12.30
CA PHE A 147 5.09 -9.20 -12.05
C PHE A 147 4.46 -9.76 -13.33
N ILE A 148 4.50 -9.02 -14.44
CA ILE A 148 3.96 -9.48 -15.73
C ILE A 148 4.71 -10.72 -16.21
N ALA A 149 6.04 -10.71 -16.21
CA ALA A 149 6.85 -11.84 -16.64
C ALA A 149 6.58 -13.13 -15.84
N THR A 150 6.29 -13.00 -14.54
CA THR A 150 5.97 -14.16 -13.68
C THR A 150 4.53 -14.61 -13.79
N SER A 151 3.61 -13.70 -14.11
CA SER A 151 2.17 -14.01 -14.27
C SER A 151 1.86 -14.72 -15.59
N GLU A 152 2.71 -14.56 -16.60
CA GLU A 152 2.58 -15.23 -17.89
C GLU A 152 3.15 -16.66 -17.93
N GLN A 153 3.86 -17.09 -16.86
CA GLN A 153 4.35 -18.46 -16.77
C GLN A 153 3.21 -19.39 -16.33
N PRO A 154 2.92 -20.49 -17.09
CA PRO A 154 1.95 -21.47 -16.67
C PRO A 154 2.38 -22.11 -15.33
N PRO A 155 1.43 -22.56 -14.49
CA PRO A 155 1.76 -23.22 -13.22
C PRO A 155 2.72 -24.39 -13.50
N GLN A 156 3.87 -24.42 -12.85
CA GLN A 156 4.73 -25.59 -12.88
C GLN A 156 3.96 -26.73 -12.21
N GLU A 157 3.56 -27.73 -12.98
CA GLU A 157 3.05 -28.99 -12.46
C GLU A 157 4.13 -29.59 -11.55
N SER A 158 3.86 -29.63 -10.27
CA SER A 158 4.66 -30.40 -9.34
C SER A 158 4.52 -31.88 -9.71
N GLU A 159 5.53 -32.47 -10.36
CA GLU A 159 5.65 -33.89 -10.52
C GLU A 159 5.62 -34.55 -9.13
N GLN A 160 4.46 -35.04 -8.74
CA GLN A 160 4.33 -36.03 -7.69
C GLN A 160 4.98 -37.32 -8.21
N LYS A 161 6.17 -37.60 -7.71
CA LYS A 161 6.76 -38.92 -7.83
C LYS A 161 5.93 -39.89 -7.00
N ASP A 162 5.07 -40.65 -7.65
CA ASP A 162 4.52 -41.86 -7.13
C ASP A 162 5.65 -42.89 -7.00
N GLU A 163 6.22 -43.04 -5.84
CA GLU A 163 6.98 -44.24 -5.48
C GLU A 163 6.03 -45.35 -5.07
N THR A 164 5.57 -46.09 -6.09
CA THR A 164 5.06 -47.45 -5.90
C THR A 164 6.26 -48.36 -5.69
N SER A 165 6.56 -48.76 -4.49
CA SER A 165 7.37 -49.94 -4.25
C SER A 165 6.50 -51.09 -3.74
N SER A 166 6.25 -51.98 -4.63
CA SER A 166 5.80 -53.34 -4.40
C SER A 166 6.80 -54.09 -3.51
N SER A 167 6.34 -54.76 -2.49
CA SER A 167 6.97 -56.00 -2.05
C SER A 167 5.91 -56.94 -1.48
N GLU A 168 5.66 -57.96 -2.27
CA GLU A 168 5.06 -59.22 -1.87
C GLU A 168 5.95 -59.93 -0.86
N ASN A 169 5.43 -60.62 0.06
CA ASN A 169 5.55 -62.07 0.34
C ASN A 169 5.34 -62.38 1.80
N GLU A 170 4.44 -63.23 2.00
CA GLU A 170 4.37 -64.65 2.33
C GLU A 170 4.20 -64.97 3.80
N GLN A 171 3.03 -65.63 3.99
CA GLN A 171 2.77 -66.88 4.76
C GLN A 171 3.42 -67.10 6.13
N SER A 172 2.62 -67.29 7.14
CA SER A 172 2.34 -68.67 7.62
C SER A 172 1.58 -68.66 8.96
N SER A 173 0.43 -69.30 8.92
CA SER A 173 -0.22 -70.16 9.92
C SER A 173 0.39 -70.34 11.32
N HIS A 174 -0.40 -70.23 12.36
CA HIS A 174 -0.86 -71.31 13.28
C HIS A 174 -1.57 -70.72 14.51
N GLN A 175 -2.85 -71.09 14.62
CA GLN A 175 -3.55 -71.86 15.68
C GLN A 175 -3.21 -71.55 17.17
N GLN A 176 -4.19 -71.16 17.88
CA GLN A 176 -4.94 -71.89 18.95
C GLN A 176 -5.35 -70.97 20.06
N SER A 177 -6.64 -70.90 20.26
CA SER A 177 -7.30 -70.65 21.54
C SER A 177 -7.13 -71.90 22.45
N PRO A 178 -7.64 -72.02 23.72
CA PRO A 178 -8.35 -71.06 24.58
C PRO A 178 -7.89 -71.14 26.06
N GLN A 179 -8.27 -70.16 26.86
CA GLN A 179 -9.01 -70.34 28.11
C GLN A 179 -9.31 -68.98 28.70
#